data_879aca08bd42eeefb533db3a00dc2114
#
_entry.id   879aca08bd42eeefb533db3a00dc2114
#
_cell.length_a   1.000
_cell.length_b   1.000
_cell.length_c   1.000
_cell.angle_alpha   90.00
_cell.angle_beta   90.00
_cell.angle_gamma   90.00
#
_symmetry.space_group_name_H-M   'P 1'
#
loop_
_entity.id
_entity.type
_entity.pdbx_description
1 polymer ?
#
loop_
_entity_poly.entity_id
_entity_poly.type
_entity_poly.pdbx_seq_one_letter_code
_entity_poly.pdbx_strand_id
1 'polypeptide(L)'
;MTNQRLYLIPTTPSYEYEPYDHIYLVEATSDQEAYNKAKFTLDANIPQVLPEYESYNCNIDSYLLPNYPFHKSKKYDILNPIFLNTKGFEHMAYFKVNWNKYTEQLSQIADKENWSNSTYPNNGILANYIVKTYDKLTSEKKIVIGQDYALFNTGLFNKYFDPIYAYQTGAEISFLTGYELSSIGITDRPERANYFENPELLIFDWHYPIDVYYKHILDDEKNKNRLPQEFLNSNNKINIINGALDTMKKKVSANYKLAIPQYYEGKIQLLLPLCLMSDNKPDVAIAVTKKNNCYQGHTCLTLDMAYNNARLIAKPEYNWLSQ
;
A
#
# COMPACT_ATOMS: atom_id res chain seq x y z
N MET A 1 18.91 1.60 38.89
CA MET A 1 18.38 1.05 37.64
C MET A 1 17.26 1.98 37.21
N THR A 2 17.45 2.79 36.18
CA THR A 2 16.44 3.69 35.66
C THR A 2 15.37 2.82 34.99
N ASN A 3 14.15 2.87 35.51
CA ASN A 3 12.99 2.17 34.91
C ASN A 3 12.66 2.84 33.57
N GLN A 4 13.25 2.37 32.51
CA GLN A 4 12.85 2.75 31.14
C GLN A 4 11.49 2.12 30.84
N ARG A 5 10.59 2.94 30.32
CA ARG A 5 9.25 2.54 29.90
C ARG A 5 9.11 2.78 28.39
N LEU A 6 8.27 2.04 27.74
CA LEU A 6 7.96 2.21 26.33
C LEU A 6 6.67 3.02 26.18
N TYR A 7 6.74 4.10 25.43
CA TYR A 7 5.65 5.02 25.20
C TYR A 7 5.19 4.97 23.75
N LEU A 8 3.89 5.02 23.54
CA LEU A 8 3.24 5.20 22.26
C LEU A 8 2.89 6.68 22.08
N ILE A 9 3.40 7.31 21.06
CA ILE A 9 3.14 8.70 20.77
C ILE A 9 2.43 8.78 19.42
N PRO A 10 1.11 9.04 19.40
CA PRO A 10 0.38 9.26 18.16
C PRO A 10 0.76 10.60 17.55
N THR A 11 0.84 10.64 16.23
CA THR A 11 1.08 11.85 15.45
C THR A 11 0.16 11.90 14.25
N THR A 12 -0.20 13.09 13.79
CA THR A 12 -0.91 13.27 12.53
C THR A 12 0.05 13.61 11.40
N PRO A 13 -0.21 13.13 10.19
CA PRO A 13 0.57 13.53 9.01
C PRO A 13 0.33 15.01 8.67
N SER A 14 1.38 15.69 8.21
CA SER A 14 1.33 17.11 7.78
C SER A 14 0.58 17.34 6.45
N TYR A 15 -0.01 16.33 5.86
CA TYR A 15 -0.77 16.40 4.61
C TYR A 15 -2.25 16.10 4.87
N GLU A 16 -3.12 17.01 4.43
CA GLU A 16 -4.58 17.01 4.62
C GLU A 16 -5.36 15.80 4.05
N TYR A 17 -4.69 14.77 3.53
CA TYR A 17 -5.35 13.67 2.80
C TYR A 17 -4.97 12.25 3.22
N GLU A 18 -4.22 12.07 4.29
CA GLU A 18 -4.00 10.72 4.83
C GLU A 18 -4.69 10.55 6.19
N PRO A 19 -5.70 9.69 6.28
CA PRO A 19 -6.53 9.55 7.48
C PRO A 19 -5.89 8.67 8.58
N TYR A 20 -4.59 8.43 8.55
CA TYR A 20 -3.94 7.53 9.50
C TYR A 20 -3.00 8.26 10.43
N ASP A 21 -3.32 8.17 11.70
CA ASP A 21 -2.43 8.57 12.79
C ASP A 21 -1.18 7.69 12.76
N HIS A 22 -0.02 8.31 12.65
CA HIS A 22 1.24 7.61 12.86
C HIS A 22 1.49 7.49 14.36
N ILE A 23 1.85 6.30 14.82
CA ILE A 23 2.18 6.04 16.21
C ILE A 23 3.67 5.74 16.31
N TYR A 24 4.37 6.51 17.13
CA TYR A 24 5.80 6.29 17.41
C TYR A 24 5.98 5.58 18.74
N LEU A 25 6.93 4.66 18.78
CA LEU A 25 7.38 4.02 19.99
C LEU A 25 8.66 4.67 20.48
N VAL A 26 8.65 5.12 21.72
CA VAL A 26 9.77 5.80 22.34
C VAL A 26 10.06 5.17 23.69
N GLU A 27 11.31 4.78 23.89
CA GLU A 27 11.80 4.34 25.19
C GLU A 27 12.22 5.57 26.01
N ALA A 28 11.61 5.78 27.17
CA ALA A 28 11.87 6.91 28.05
C ALA A 28 11.61 6.58 29.52
N THR A 29 12.11 7.42 30.41
CA THR A 29 11.91 7.30 31.87
C THR A 29 10.72 8.11 32.36
N SER A 30 10.20 9.02 31.55
CA SER A 30 9.04 9.86 31.83
C SER A 30 8.31 10.26 30.55
N ASP A 31 7.06 10.67 30.69
CA ASP A 31 6.20 11.17 29.61
C ASP A 31 6.85 12.35 28.87
N GLN A 32 7.44 13.29 29.64
CA GLN A 32 8.11 14.46 29.08
C GLN A 32 9.37 14.07 28.29
N GLU A 33 10.13 13.09 28.73
CA GLU A 33 11.27 12.56 27.99
C GLU A 33 10.82 11.85 26.71
N ALA A 34 9.75 11.07 26.78
CA ALA A 34 9.18 10.38 25.62
C ALA A 34 8.72 11.39 24.56
N TYR A 35 7.98 12.41 24.97
CA TYR A 35 7.54 13.49 24.11
C TYR A 35 8.71 14.24 23.45
N ASN A 36 9.70 14.62 24.24
CA ASN A 36 10.89 15.30 23.74
C ASN A 36 11.68 14.45 22.74
N LYS A 37 11.83 13.15 23.01
CA LYS A 37 12.50 12.22 22.10
C LYS A 37 11.74 12.07 20.79
N ALA A 38 10.42 11.96 20.82
CA ALA A 38 9.59 11.92 19.63
C ALA A 38 9.74 13.21 18.82
N LYS A 39 9.67 14.36 19.46
CA LYS A 39 9.80 15.68 18.83
C LYS A 39 11.15 15.91 18.15
N PHE A 40 12.25 15.42 18.74
CA PHE A 40 13.59 15.53 18.15
C PHE A 40 13.93 14.46 17.12
N THR A 41 13.21 13.35 17.11
CA THR A 41 13.41 12.27 16.13
C THR A 41 12.61 12.50 14.83
N LEU A 42 11.67 13.44 14.86
CA LEU A 42 10.89 13.85 13.70
C LEU A 42 11.74 14.84 12.89
N ASP A 43 12.13 14.45 11.68
CA ASP A 43 12.77 15.35 10.73
C ASP A 43 11.82 16.52 10.42
N ALA A 44 12.34 17.69 10.03
CA ALA A 44 11.56 18.92 9.83
C ALA A 44 10.38 18.79 8.84
N ASN A 45 10.33 17.69 8.10
CA ASN A 45 9.27 17.35 7.14
C ASN A 45 8.25 16.33 7.66
N ILE A 46 8.32 15.92 8.92
CA ILE A 46 7.39 14.98 9.52
C ILE A 46 6.40 15.74 10.42
N PRO A 47 5.13 15.30 10.51
CA PRO A 47 4.08 16.03 11.17
C PRO A 47 4.43 16.38 12.61
N GLN A 48 4.01 17.57 13.01
CA GLN A 48 4.15 18.01 14.39
C GLN A 48 3.29 17.13 15.28
N VAL A 49 3.81 16.77 16.44
CA VAL A 49 3.01 16.19 17.53
C VAL A 49 1.88 17.18 17.81
N LEU A 50 0.62 16.74 17.71
CA LEU A 50 -0.52 17.63 17.84
C LEU A 50 -0.58 18.26 19.22
N PRO A 51 -0.73 19.60 19.33
CA PRO A 51 -0.96 20.27 20.61
C PRO A 51 -2.20 19.75 21.36
N GLU A 52 -3.18 19.21 20.63
CA GLU A 52 -4.40 18.62 21.18
C GLU A 52 -4.14 17.37 22.03
N TYR A 53 -3.04 16.66 21.80
CA TYR A 53 -2.64 15.52 22.64
C TYR A 53 -1.98 15.96 23.96
N GLU A 54 -1.56 17.21 24.10
CA GLU A 54 -1.16 17.76 25.40
C GLU A 54 -2.36 17.91 26.37
N SER A 55 -3.57 18.04 25.84
CA SER A 55 -4.80 18.21 26.63
C SER A 55 -5.53 16.89 26.93
N TYR A 56 -5.28 15.84 26.18
CA TYR A 56 -5.76 14.51 26.53
C TYR A 56 -4.80 13.92 27.57
N ASN A 57 -5.26 13.81 28.82
CA ASN A 57 -4.74 12.88 29.81
C ASN A 57 -4.94 11.45 29.27
N CYS A 58 -4.28 11.11 28.18
CA CYS A 58 -4.09 9.74 27.77
C CYS A 58 -3.28 9.13 28.91
N ASN A 59 -3.90 8.25 29.64
CA ASN A 59 -3.24 7.45 30.65
C ASN A 59 -2.25 6.56 29.88
N ILE A 60 -1.05 7.11 29.61
CA ILE A 60 0.01 6.45 28.82
C ILE A 60 0.40 5.14 29.48
N ASP A 61 0.19 4.99 30.80
CA ASP A 61 0.35 3.73 31.52
C ASP A 61 -0.49 2.58 30.94
N SER A 62 -1.58 2.84 30.25
CA SER A 62 -2.40 1.81 29.57
C SER A 62 -1.75 1.29 28.29
N TYR A 63 -0.71 1.93 27.77
CA TYR A 63 0.03 1.58 26.55
C TYR A 63 1.41 0.99 26.81
N LEU A 64 1.73 0.65 28.04
CA LEU A 64 2.97 -0.04 28.39
C LEU A 64 2.98 -1.44 27.77
N LEU A 65 3.99 -1.69 26.92
CA LEU A 65 4.27 -3.02 26.41
C LEU A 65 5.13 -3.79 27.41
N PRO A 66 4.68 -4.91 27.96
CA PRO A 66 5.50 -5.71 28.84
C PRO A 66 6.62 -6.40 28.02
N ASN A 67 7.88 -6.13 28.39
CA ASN A 67 9.07 -6.92 28.03
C ASN A 67 9.47 -6.99 26.54
N TYR A 68 9.42 -5.89 25.80
CA TYR A 68 9.96 -5.87 24.44
C TYR A 68 11.45 -5.49 24.42
N PRO A 69 12.34 -6.30 23.81
CA PRO A 69 13.72 -5.90 23.56
C PRO A 69 13.76 -4.86 22.43
N PHE A 70 14.17 -3.67 22.76
CA PHE A 70 14.25 -2.56 21.82
C PHE A 70 15.63 -2.53 21.15
N HIS A 71 15.68 -2.66 19.82
CA HIS A 71 16.90 -2.44 19.05
C HIS A 71 16.93 -1.03 18.47
N LYS A 72 17.92 -0.23 18.88
CA LYS A 72 18.19 1.09 18.30
C LYS A 72 18.60 0.93 16.83
N SER A 73 17.72 1.22 15.88
CA SER A 73 18.13 1.35 14.50
C SER A 73 18.52 2.79 14.15
N LYS A 74 19.62 2.94 13.44
CA LYS A 74 20.29 4.22 13.17
C LYS A 74 19.84 4.94 11.90
N LYS A 75 18.84 4.52 11.16
CA LYS A 75 18.35 5.26 9.97
C LYS A 75 16.92 4.88 9.61
N TYR A 76 16.19 5.88 9.34
CA TYR A 76 14.77 6.04 9.23
C TYR A 76 14.28 5.89 7.80
N ASP A 77 13.78 4.74 7.39
CA ASP A 77 13.00 4.63 6.17
C ASP A 77 11.96 3.53 6.33
N ILE A 78 10.72 3.91 6.52
CA ILE A 78 9.52 3.07 6.46
C ILE A 78 9.10 2.41 7.80
N LEU A 79 7.81 2.53 8.07
CA LEU A 79 7.13 2.09 9.27
C LEU A 79 6.72 0.61 9.18
N ASN A 80 7.10 -0.20 10.15
CA ASN A 80 6.59 -1.56 10.29
C ASN A 80 5.43 -1.57 11.26
N PRO A 81 4.36 -2.28 10.94
CA PRO A 81 3.29 -2.49 11.90
C PRO A 81 3.77 -3.36 13.06
N ILE A 82 3.63 -2.88 14.27
CA ILE A 82 3.75 -3.67 15.49
C ILE A 82 2.36 -3.89 16.06
N PHE A 83 2.09 -5.16 16.36
CA PHE A 83 0.87 -5.51 17.06
C PHE A 83 1.03 -5.19 18.53
N LEU A 84 0.22 -4.28 18.98
CA LEU A 84 0.06 -4.02 20.40
C LEU A 84 -1.04 -4.95 20.90
N ASN A 85 -0.67 -5.94 21.69
CA ASN A 85 -1.64 -6.76 22.40
C ASN A 85 -2.20 -5.98 23.58
N THR A 86 -2.93 -4.90 23.26
CA THR A 86 -3.66 -4.11 24.25
C THR A 86 -5.14 -4.37 24.08
N LYS A 87 -5.79 -4.91 25.09
CA LYS A 87 -7.24 -5.12 25.12
C LYS A 87 -7.96 -3.82 24.73
N GLY A 88 -8.49 -3.78 23.51
CA GLY A 88 -9.33 -2.69 23.02
C GLY A 88 -8.72 -1.73 22.00
N PHE A 89 -7.48 -1.92 21.54
CA PHE A 89 -6.87 -1.11 20.49
C PHE A 89 -6.75 -1.89 19.18
N GLU A 90 -7.53 -1.50 18.18
CA GLU A 90 -7.45 -2.00 16.80
C GLU A 90 -6.43 -1.18 15.95
N HIS A 91 -5.57 -0.39 16.58
CA HIS A 91 -4.62 0.47 15.88
C HIS A 91 -3.24 -0.18 15.79
N MET A 92 -2.66 -0.11 14.60
CA MET A 92 -1.30 -0.54 14.36
C MET A 92 -0.31 0.53 14.81
N ALA A 93 0.67 0.12 15.63
CA ALA A 93 1.86 0.92 15.81
C ALA A 93 2.83 0.61 14.66
N TYR A 94 3.34 1.65 14.02
CA TYR A 94 4.30 1.52 12.95
C TYR A 94 5.70 1.80 13.49
N PHE A 95 6.57 0.81 13.39
CA PHE A 95 7.99 1.02 13.62
C PHE A 95 8.69 1.37 12.32
N LYS A 96 9.67 2.24 12.44
CA LYS A 96 10.61 2.50 11.37
C LYS A 96 11.54 1.30 11.22
N VAL A 97 11.24 0.42 10.26
CA VAL A 97 12.05 -0.75 9.96
C VAL A 97 12.75 -0.55 8.63
N ASN A 98 13.92 -1.10 8.53
CA ASN A 98 14.63 -1.21 7.27
C ASN A 98 13.90 -2.21 6.35
N TRP A 99 12.84 -1.73 5.68
CA TRP A 99 12.08 -2.52 4.72
C TRP A 99 12.95 -3.09 3.62
N ASN A 100 14.05 -2.44 3.26
CA ASN A 100 14.97 -2.97 2.26
C ASN A 100 15.48 -4.35 2.66
N LYS A 101 15.81 -4.58 3.96
CA LYS A 101 16.21 -5.91 4.47
C LYS A 101 15.11 -6.95 4.25
N TYR A 102 13.87 -6.62 4.61
CA TYR A 102 12.75 -7.58 4.54
C TYR A 102 12.25 -7.81 3.12
N THR A 103 12.18 -6.77 2.30
CA THR A 103 11.81 -6.92 0.89
C THR A 103 12.88 -7.67 0.10
N GLU A 104 14.16 -7.50 0.44
CA GLU A 104 15.23 -8.29 -0.15
C GLU A 104 15.08 -9.77 0.22
N GLN A 105 14.89 -10.09 1.49
CA GLN A 105 14.65 -11.47 1.94
C GLN A 105 13.42 -12.08 1.27
N LEU A 106 12.29 -11.35 1.24
CA LEU A 106 11.06 -11.83 0.64
C LEU A 106 11.21 -12.05 -0.87
N SER A 107 11.90 -11.16 -1.57
CA SER A 107 12.15 -11.29 -3.02
C SER A 107 13.03 -12.48 -3.39
N GLN A 108 13.90 -12.92 -2.48
CA GLN A 108 14.74 -14.11 -2.68
C GLN A 108 13.98 -15.43 -2.48
N ILE A 109 12.96 -15.41 -1.61
CA ILE A 109 12.15 -16.60 -1.27
C ILE A 109 10.97 -16.74 -2.24
N ALA A 110 10.35 -15.64 -2.60
CA ALA A 110 9.20 -15.61 -3.49
C ALA A 110 9.55 -16.06 -4.92
N ASP A 111 8.55 -16.56 -5.63
CA ASP A 111 8.71 -16.84 -7.06
C ASP A 111 9.20 -15.59 -7.81
N LYS A 112 10.04 -15.82 -8.81
CA LYS A 112 10.78 -14.75 -9.48
C LYS A 112 9.85 -13.75 -10.17
N GLU A 113 10.01 -12.51 -9.77
CA GLU A 113 9.31 -11.37 -10.35
C GLU A 113 10.22 -10.13 -10.32
N ASN A 114 10.01 -9.21 -11.25
CA ASN A 114 10.66 -7.91 -11.17
C ASN A 114 9.89 -7.00 -10.19
N TRP A 115 10.48 -6.73 -9.05
CA TRP A 115 9.90 -5.93 -7.97
C TRP A 115 10.32 -4.45 -8.00
N SER A 116 10.96 -4.03 -9.10
CA SER A 116 11.46 -2.66 -9.25
C SER A 116 11.14 -2.11 -10.63
N ASN A 117 10.89 -0.80 -10.70
CA ASN A 117 10.86 -0.04 -11.94
C ASN A 117 11.45 1.35 -11.71
N SER A 118 11.36 2.26 -12.69
CA SER A 118 11.96 3.59 -12.60
C SER A 118 11.37 4.44 -11.46
N THR A 119 10.09 4.29 -11.20
CA THR A 119 9.35 5.01 -10.14
C THR A 119 9.52 4.36 -8.77
N TYR A 120 9.67 3.03 -8.73
CA TYR A 120 9.75 2.22 -7.51
C TYR A 120 11.03 1.36 -7.52
N PRO A 121 12.22 1.95 -7.27
CA PRO A 121 13.49 1.21 -7.24
C PRO A 121 13.61 0.34 -5.97
N ASN A 122 14.63 -0.51 -5.92
CA ASN A 122 15.03 -1.28 -4.73
C ASN A 122 13.89 -2.12 -4.12
N ASN A 123 13.22 -2.93 -4.93
CA ASN A 123 12.03 -3.70 -4.54
C ASN A 123 10.86 -2.82 -4.05
N GLY A 124 10.78 -1.57 -4.52
CA GLY A 124 9.74 -0.64 -4.09
C GLY A 124 8.31 -1.11 -4.40
N ILE A 125 8.13 -1.89 -5.49
CA ILE A 125 6.83 -2.53 -5.80
C ILE A 125 6.48 -3.57 -4.73
N LEU A 126 7.45 -4.40 -4.30
CA LEU A 126 7.24 -5.40 -3.25
C LEU A 126 6.95 -4.74 -1.90
N ALA A 127 7.65 -3.64 -1.59
CA ALA A 127 7.41 -2.88 -0.37
C ALA A 127 5.97 -2.34 -0.32
N ASN A 128 5.51 -1.72 -1.41
CA ASN A 128 4.12 -1.26 -1.51
C ASN A 128 3.13 -2.44 -1.45
N TYR A 129 3.41 -3.52 -2.17
CA TYR A 129 2.58 -4.72 -2.18
C TYR A 129 2.36 -5.27 -0.76
N ILE A 130 3.42 -5.48 0.01
CA ILE A 130 3.29 -6.10 1.33
C ILE A 130 2.57 -5.19 2.33
N VAL A 131 2.84 -3.88 2.30
CA VAL A 131 2.15 -2.90 3.14
C VAL A 131 0.65 -2.87 2.83
N LYS A 132 0.27 -2.73 1.57
CA LYS A 132 -1.14 -2.67 1.16
C LYS A 132 -1.87 -4.01 1.36
N THR A 133 -1.19 -5.14 1.19
CA THR A 133 -1.73 -6.46 1.53
C THR A 133 -2.01 -6.56 3.02
N TYR A 134 -1.10 -6.07 3.85
CA TYR A 134 -1.30 -6.03 5.28
C TYR A 134 -2.50 -5.15 5.68
N ASP A 135 -2.61 -3.93 5.12
CA ASP A 135 -3.75 -3.03 5.35
C ASP A 135 -5.09 -3.73 5.01
N LYS A 136 -5.12 -4.42 3.85
CA LYS A 136 -6.31 -5.18 3.41
C LYS A 136 -6.63 -6.34 4.37
N LEU A 137 -5.64 -7.13 4.78
CA LEU A 137 -5.81 -8.23 5.73
C LEU A 137 -6.29 -7.74 7.10
N THR A 138 -5.82 -6.59 7.54
CA THR A 138 -6.29 -5.93 8.77
C THR A 138 -7.78 -5.59 8.65
N SER A 139 -8.18 -4.98 7.54
CA SER A 139 -9.60 -4.65 7.30
C SER A 139 -10.49 -5.89 7.21
N GLU A 140 -9.96 -7.02 6.76
CA GLU A 140 -10.63 -8.31 6.67
C GLU A 140 -10.55 -9.15 7.96
N LYS A 141 -9.84 -8.67 9.00
CA LYS A 141 -9.60 -9.40 10.24
C LYS A 141 -8.92 -10.77 10.04
N LYS A 142 -8.01 -10.86 9.06
CA LYS A 142 -7.30 -12.08 8.67
C LYS A 142 -5.87 -12.16 9.21
N ILE A 143 -5.52 -11.31 10.14
CA ILE A 143 -4.23 -11.38 10.82
C ILE A 143 -4.40 -12.18 12.10
N VAL A 144 -3.59 -13.23 12.24
CA VAL A 144 -3.56 -14.05 13.46
C VAL A 144 -2.61 -13.38 14.46
N ILE A 145 -3.11 -13.13 15.65
CA ILE A 145 -2.33 -12.59 16.76
C ILE A 145 -2.25 -13.67 17.84
N GLY A 146 -1.04 -14.20 18.05
CA GLY A 146 -0.73 -15.10 19.14
C GLY A 146 -0.31 -14.35 20.41
N GLN A 147 0.22 -15.07 21.39
CA GLN A 147 0.67 -14.48 22.63
C GLN A 147 1.89 -13.57 22.41
N ASP A 148 2.86 -14.02 21.60
CA ASP A 148 4.14 -13.35 21.37
C ASP A 148 4.44 -13.14 19.89
N TYR A 149 3.46 -13.36 19.00
CA TYR A 149 3.65 -13.23 17.57
C TYR A 149 2.42 -12.69 16.84
N ALA A 150 2.67 -12.17 15.66
CA ALA A 150 1.64 -11.93 14.65
C ALA A 150 1.99 -12.66 13.37
N LEU A 151 0.97 -13.15 12.67
CA LEU A 151 1.11 -13.95 11.48
C LEU A 151 0.10 -13.52 10.41
N PHE A 152 0.56 -13.33 9.19
CA PHE A 152 -0.31 -13.08 8.07
C PHE A 152 0.18 -13.74 6.78
N ASN A 153 -0.73 -14.00 5.86
CA ASN A 153 -0.42 -14.54 4.56
C ASN A 153 0.00 -13.41 3.62
N THR A 154 1.22 -13.46 3.09
CA THR A 154 1.74 -12.44 2.18
C THR A 154 1.03 -12.42 0.83
N GLY A 155 0.27 -13.45 0.48
CA GLY A 155 -0.30 -13.63 -0.84
C GLY A 155 0.69 -14.10 -1.90
N LEU A 156 1.97 -14.23 -1.56
CA LEU A 156 3.03 -14.71 -2.43
C LEU A 156 3.28 -16.20 -2.25
N PHE A 157 3.89 -16.79 -3.25
CA PHE A 157 4.30 -18.19 -3.26
C PHE A 157 5.79 -18.30 -3.51
N ASN A 158 6.41 -19.36 -3.02
CA ASN A 158 7.77 -19.72 -3.40
C ASN A 158 7.80 -20.48 -4.75
N LYS A 159 8.98 -20.86 -5.19
CA LYS A 159 9.19 -21.61 -6.46
C LYS A 159 8.50 -23.00 -6.50
N TYR A 160 8.02 -23.51 -5.38
CA TYR A 160 7.27 -24.76 -5.26
C TYR A 160 5.78 -24.54 -5.11
N PHE A 161 5.32 -23.30 -5.23
CA PHE A 161 3.94 -22.88 -4.99
C PHE A 161 3.47 -23.04 -3.52
N ASP A 162 4.39 -23.12 -2.56
CA ASP A 162 4.02 -23.04 -1.15
C ASP A 162 3.73 -21.57 -0.79
N PRO A 163 2.63 -21.29 -0.07
CA PRO A 163 2.33 -19.96 0.43
C PRO A 163 3.41 -19.48 1.39
N ILE A 164 3.74 -18.19 1.28
CA ILE A 164 4.68 -17.51 2.17
C ILE A 164 3.90 -16.70 3.19
N TYR A 165 4.25 -16.89 4.44
CA TYR A 165 3.66 -16.18 5.58
C TYR A 165 4.69 -15.23 6.19
N ALA A 166 4.24 -14.03 6.57
CA ALA A 166 5.04 -13.14 7.39
C ALA A 166 4.75 -13.43 8.86
N TYR A 167 5.77 -13.87 9.55
CA TYR A 167 5.77 -14.19 10.97
C TYR A 167 6.57 -13.14 11.72
N GLN A 168 5.90 -12.37 12.55
CA GLN A 168 6.49 -11.30 13.32
C GLN A 168 6.59 -11.68 14.78
N THR A 169 7.79 -11.54 15.36
CA THR A 169 8.05 -11.63 16.79
C THR A 169 8.79 -10.36 17.22
N GLY A 170 8.16 -9.58 18.09
CA GLY A 170 8.71 -8.28 18.44
C GLY A 170 8.90 -7.38 17.20
N ALA A 171 10.11 -6.85 17.02
CA ALA A 171 10.48 -6.01 15.88
C ALA A 171 11.02 -6.78 14.65
N GLU A 172 11.16 -8.09 14.75
CA GLU A 172 11.71 -8.92 13.66
C GLU A 172 10.60 -9.61 12.87
N ILE A 173 10.75 -9.60 11.54
CA ILE A 173 9.87 -10.32 10.62
C ILE A 173 10.68 -11.42 9.95
N SER A 174 10.12 -12.62 9.94
CA SER A 174 10.60 -13.77 9.18
C SER A 174 9.55 -14.19 8.17
N PHE A 175 9.99 -14.68 7.02
CA PHE A 175 9.10 -15.20 6.00
C PHE A 175 9.20 -16.71 5.99
N LEU A 176 8.11 -17.38 6.33
CA LEU A 176 8.05 -18.82 6.57
C LEU A 176 7.02 -19.47 5.65
N THR A 177 7.31 -20.71 5.25
CA THR A 177 6.35 -21.59 4.59
C THR A 177 5.41 -22.27 5.62
N GLY A 178 4.35 -22.89 5.13
CA GLY A 178 3.46 -23.66 6.00
C GLY A 178 4.18 -24.79 6.75
N TYR A 179 5.19 -25.43 6.14
CA TYR A 179 5.98 -26.47 6.79
C TYR A 179 6.81 -25.90 7.95
N GLU A 180 7.50 -24.80 7.73
CA GLU A 180 8.31 -24.12 8.76
C GLU A 180 7.46 -23.62 9.93
N LEU A 181 6.26 -23.10 9.66
CA LEU A 181 5.30 -22.73 10.71
C LEU A 181 4.88 -23.95 11.55
N SER A 182 4.63 -25.10 10.90
CA SER A 182 4.31 -26.33 11.63
C SER A 182 5.46 -26.81 12.51
N SER A 183 6.71 -26.64 12.08
CA SER A 183 7.89 -27.04 12.85
C SER A 183 8.06 -26.24 14.15
N ILE A 184 7.50 -25.02 14.21
CA ILE A 184 7.46 -24.19 15.43
C ILE A 184 6.11 -24.26 16.16
N GLY A 185 5.27 -25.25 15.83
CA GLY A 185 3.99 -25.53 16.52
C GLY A 185 2.81 -24.68 16.07
N ILE A 186 2.94 -23.89 15.00
CA ILE A 186 1.85 -23.08 14.45
C ILE A 186 1.18 -23.85 13.30
N THR A 187 -0.03 -24.32 13.53
CA THR A 187 -0.81 -25.11 12.56
C THR A 187 -1.87 -24.30 11.83
N ASP A 188 -2.41 -23.27 12.46
CA ASP A 188 -3.39 -22.38 11.84
C ASP A 188 -2.73 -21.52 10.76
N ARG A 189 -3.39 -21.46 9.61
CA ARG A 189 -2.90 -20.72 8.44
C ARG A 189 -3.85 -19.57 8.13
N PRO A 190 -3.40 -18.30 8.27
CA PRO A 190 -4.22 -17.16 7.88
C PRO A 190 -4.51 -17.18 6.38
N GLU A 191 -5.72 -16.77 6.04
CA GLU A 191 -6.16 -16.65 4.67
C GLU A 191 -5.45 -15.50 3.94
N ARG A 192 -5.45 -15.55 2.61
CA ARG A 192 -5.02 -14.46 1.75
C ARG A 192 -6.01 -13.29 1.78
N ALA A 193 -5.55 -12.11 1.41
CA ALA A 193 -6.41 -10.97 1.11
C ALA A 193 -7.39 -11.32 -0.03
N ASN A 194 -8.66 -10.97 0.14
CA ASN A 194 -9.71 -11.25 -0.83
C ASN A 194 -10.10 -10.00 -1.61
N TYR A 195 -9.77 -9.97 -2.90
CA TYR A 195 -10.17 -8.92 -3.83
C TYR A 195 -11.35 -9.33 -4.71
N PHE A 196 -11.91 -10.52 -4.50
CA PHE A 196 -12.93 -11.15 -5.35
C PHE A 196 -14.32 -11.19 -4.69
N GLU A 197 -14.58 -10.31 -3.74
CA GLU A 197 -15.92 -10.20 -3.11
C GLU A 197 -17.01 -9.83 -4.12
N ASN A 198 -16.65 -8.96 -5.09
CA ASN A 198 -17.52 -8.52 -6.17
C ASN A 198 -16.80 -8.72 -7.52
N PRO A 199 -16.79 -9.96 -8.06
CA PRO A 199 -16.03 -10.28 -9.28
C PRO A 199 -16.43 -9.44 -10.50
N GLU A 200 -17.66 -8.94 -10.56
CA GLU A 200 -18.16 -8.08 -11.62
C GLU A 200 -17.43 -6.71 -11.66
N LEU A 201 -16.78 -6.30 -10.60
CA LEU A 201 -15.98 -5.08 -10.56
C LEU A 201 -14.58 -5.27 -11.18
N LEU A 202 -14.15 -6.51 -11.39
CA LEU A 202 -12.86 -6.84 -11.99
C LEU A 202 -12.89 -6.84 -13.52
N ILE A 203 -14.08 -6.74 -14.13
CA ILE A 203 -14.27 -6.79 -15.58
C ILE A 203 -14.91 -5.49 -16.03
N PHE A 204 -14.33 -4.90 -17.08
CA PHE A 204 -14.87 -3.70 -17.70
C PHE A 204 -16.01 -4.04 -18.65
N ASP A 205 -17.18 -3.44 -18.40
CA ASP A 205 -18.32 -3.52 -19.31
C ASP A 205 -18.32 -2.31 -20.24
N TRP A 206 -17.93 -2.51 -21.50
CA TRP A 206 -17.83 -1.46 -22.51
C TRP A 206 -19.17 -0.87 -22.96
N HIS A 207 -20.31 -1.44 -22.57
CA HIS A 207 -21.63 -0.89 -22.86
C HIS A 207 -21.91 0.38 -22.04
N TYR A 208 -21.31 0.50 -20.86
CA TYR A 208 -21.48 1.70 -20.07
C TYR A 208 -20.63 2.87 -20.58
N PRO A 209 -21.15 4.12 -20.48
CA PRO A 209 -20.38 5.30 -20.78
C PRO A 209 -19.26 5.51 -19.75
N ILE A 210 -18.21 6.23 -20.17
CA ILE A 210 -17.16 6.73 -19.27
C ILE A 210 -17.36 8.23 -19.14
N ASP A 211 -17.62 8.68 -17.92
CA ASP A 211 -17.69 10.09 -17.55
C ASP A 211 -16.32 10.54 -17.05
N VAL A 212 -15.70 11.47 -17.76
CA VAL A 212 -14.32 11.91 -17.48
C VAL A 212 -14.31 13.27 -16.82
N TYR A 213 -13.66 13.37 -15.68
CA TYR A 213 -13.48 14.63 -14.98
C TYR A 213 -12.27 15.40 -15.53
N TYR A 214 -12.45 16.01 -16.72
CA TYR A 214 -11.38 16.69 -17.48
C TYR A 214 -10.64 17.73 -16.66
N LYS A 215 -11.35 18.53 -15.86
CA LYS A 215 -10.73 19.56 -15.03
C LYS A 215 -9.68 18.97 -14.09
N HIS A 216 -9.98 17.85 -13.45
CA HIS A 216 -9.03 17.20 -12.55
C HIS A 216 -7.85 16.58 -13.31
N ILE A 217 -8.09 16.03 -14.50
CA ILE A 217 -7.00 15.45 -15.32
C ILE A 217 -6.10 16.53 -15.91
N LEU A 218 -6.66 17.66 -16.38
CA LEU A 218 -5.93 18.65 -17.16
C LEU A 218 -5.41 19.83 -16.35
N ASP A 219 -6.01 20.13 -15.18
CA ASP A 219 -5.66 21.32 -14.39
C ASP A 219 -4.92 20.96 -13.10
N ASP A 220 -5.09 19.75 -12.56
CA ASP A 220 -4.38 19.30 -11.36
C ASP A 220 -2.92 19.00 -11.69
N GLU A 221 -1.99 19.61 -10.96
CA GLU A 221 -0.56 19.50 -11.22
C GLU A 221 -0.02 18.06 -11.06
N LYS A 222 -0.56 17.28 -10.13
CA LYS A 222 -0.15 15.88 -9.95
C LYS A 222 -0.54 15.02 -11.17
N ASN A 223 -1.71 15.27 -11.75
CA ASN A 223 -2.14 14.60 -12.98
C ASN A 223 -1.36 15.08 -14.20
N LYS A 224 -1.15 16.39 -14.36
CA LYS A 224 -0.35 16.95 -15.47
C LYS A 224 1.04 16.35 -15.56
N ASN A 225 1.72 16.22 -14.43
CA ASN A 225 3.08 15.66 -14.36
C ASN A 225 3.18 14.19 -14.83
N ARG A 226 2.05 13.50 -14.99
CA ARG A 226 1.97 12.12 -15.48
C ARG A 226 1.68 12.04 -16.97
N LEU A 227 1.24 13.14 -17.59
CA LEU A 227 0.84 13.19 -18.98
C LEU A 227 2.03 13.54 -19.89
N PRO A 228 2.06 13.04 -21.14
CA PRO A 228 3.11 13.39 -22.09
C PRO A 228 3.18 14.89 -22.35
N GLN A 229 4.39 15.46 -22.40
CA GLN A 229 4.57 16.89 -22.63
C GLN A 229 4.02 17.36 -24.00
N GLU A 230 4.14 16.54 -25.02
CA GLU A 230 3.57 16.82 -26.35
C GLU A 230 2.05 16.92 -26.30
N PHE A 231 1.40 16.03 -25.55
CA PHE A 231 -0.05 16.11 -25.32
C PHE A 231 -0.40 17.39 -24.56
N LEU A 232 0.36 17.77 -23.53
CA LEU A 232 0.12 18.99 -22.76
C LEU A 232 0.26 20.27 -23.59
N ASN A 233 1.08 20.24 -24.61
CA ASN A 233 1.27 21.37 -25.53
C ASN A 233 0.16 21.45 -26.61
N SER A 234 -0.65 20.40 -26.77
CA SER A 234 -1.74 20.39 -27.78
C SER A 234 -2.88 21.35 -27.37
N ASN A 235 -3.47 22.00 -28.34
CA ASN A 235 -4.68 22.83 -28.15
C ASN A 235 -5.96 22.00 -28.17
N ASN A 236 -5.88 20.69 -28.47
CA ASN A 236 -7.04 19.82 -28.73
C ASN A 236 -7.13 18.64 -27.72
N LYS A 237 -6.68 18.86 -26.47
CA LYS A 237 -6.52 17.81 -25.43
C LYS A 237 -7.78 16.98 -25.21
N ILE A 238 -8.95 17.64 -25.13
CA ILE A 238 -10.23 16.94 -24.87
C ILE A 238 -10.57 15.98 -26.01
N ASN A 239 -10.39 16.41 -27.27
CA ASN A 239 -10.67 15.53 -28.40
C ASN A 239 -9.68 14.37 -28.51
N ILE A 240 -8.42 14.59 -28.14
CA ILE A 240 -7.41 13.51 -28.07
C ILE A 240 -7.82 12.48 -27.01
N ILE A 241 -8.20 12.90 -25.80
CA ILE A 241 -8.68 11.99 -24.75
C ILE A 241 -9.92 11.23 -25.23
N ASN A 242 -10.90 11.91 -25.82
CA ASN A 242 -12.13 11.27 -26.29
C ASN A 242 -11.85 10.24 -27.38
N GLY A 243 -10.99 10.55 -28.34
CA GLY A 243 -10.56 9.63 -29.39
C GLY A 243 -9.83 8.40 -28.83
N ALA A 244 -8.93 8.63 -27.86
CA ALA A 244 -8.23 7.55 -27.18
C ALA A 244 -9.18 6.65 -26.38
N LEU A 245 -10.18 7.22 -25.69
CA LEU A 245 -11.21 6.48 -24.97
C LEU A 245 -12.10 5.66 -25.91
N ASP A 246 -12.54 6.22 -27.03
CA ASP A 246 -13.34 5.50 -28.01
C ASP A 246 -12.56 4.32 -28.62
N THR A 247 -11.31 4.55 -28.99
CA THR A 247 -10.41 3.50 -29.47
C THR A 247 -10.17 2.42 -28.42
N MET A 248 -9.91 2.83 -27.17
CA MET A 248 -9.72 1.91 -26.05
C MET A 248 -10.96 1.04 -25.84
N LYS A 249 -12.18 1.61 -25.81
CA LYS A 249 -13.43 0.83 -25.67
C LYS A 249 -13.56 -0.24 -26.76
N LYS A 250 -13.25 0.09 -28.00
CA LYS A 250 -13.25 -0.87 -29.13
C LYS A 250 -12.22 -1.98 -28.92
N LYS A 251 -11.00 -1.62 -28.48
CA LYS A 251 -9.95 -2.62 -28.18
C LYS A 251 -10.36 -3.53 -27.01
N VAL A 252 -10.95 -2.99 -25.95
CA VAL A 252 -11.42 -3.79 -24.81
C VAL A 252 -12.60 -4.69 -25.19
N SER A 253 -13.49 -4.24 -26.06
CA SER A 253 -14.60 -5.10 -26.54
C SER A 253 -14.10 -6.32 -27.31
N ALA A 254 -12.96 -6.21 -27.99
CA ALA A 254 -12.28 -7.32 -28.66
C ALA A 254 -11.42 -8.16 -27.71
N ASN A 255 -10.90 -7.56 -26.65
CA ASN A 255 -10.07 -8.24 -25.65
C ASN A 255 -10.30 -7.64 -24.25
N TYR A 256 -11.24 -8.20 -23.50
CA TYR A 256 -11.63 -7.71 -22.17
C TYR A 256 -10.46 -7.64 -21.17
N LYS A 257 -9.41 -8.41 -21.39
CA LYS A 257 -8.22 -8.45 -20.54
C LYS A 257 -7.36 -7.17 -20.62
N LEU A 258 -7.62 -6.28 -21.57
CA LEU A 258 -6.95 -4.99 -21.64
C LEU A 258 -7.34 -4.04 -20.49
N ALA A 259 -8.52 -4.22 -19.92
CA ALA A 259 -8.90 -3.54 -18.69
C ALA A 259 -8.33 -4.30 -17.49
N ILE A 260 -7.44 -3.69 -16.73
CA ILE A 260 -6.74 -4.34 -15.63
C ILE A 260 -7.26 -3.81 -14.30
N PRO A 261 -7.71 -4.68 -13.39
CA PRO A 261 -8.16 -4.25 -12.09
C PRO A 261 -6.99 -3.78 -11.20
N GLN A 262 -7.25 -2.73 -10.43
CA GLN A 262 -6.39 -2.25 -9.35
C GLN A 262 -7.18 -2.13 -8.05
N TYR A 263 -6.49 -2.19 -6.93
CA TYR A 263 -7.04 -1.87 -5.61
C TYR A 263 -6.44 -0.55 -5.13
N TYR A 264 -7.29 0.43 -4.88
CA TYR A 264 -6.85 1.74 -4.42
C TYR A 264 -7.85 2.32 -3.41
N GLU A 265 -7.37 2.77 -2.26
CA GLU A 265 -8.18 3.37 -1.18
C GLU A 265 -9.45 2.56 -0.83
N GLY A 266 -9.26 1.26 -0.61
CA GLY A 266 -10.37 0.38 -0.22
C GLY A 266 -11.33 -0.02 -1.35
N LYS A 267 -11.05 0.36 -2.61
CA LYS A 267 -11.96 0.15 -3.74
C LYS A 267 -11.27 -0.55 -4.91
N ILE A 268 -12.05 -1.38 -5.61
CA ILE A 268 -11.67 -1.89 -6.91
C ILE A 268 -11.93 -0.81 -7.95
N GLN A 269 -10.93 -0.54 -8.77
CA GLN A 269 -10.99 0.32 -9.95
C GLN A 269 -10.44 -0.44 -11.14
N LEU A 270 -10.72 0.03 -12.35
CA LEU A 270 -10.16 -0.55 -13.56
C LEU A 270 -9.22 0.44 -14.24
N LEU A 271 -8.08 -0.06 -14.64
CA LEU A 271 -7.07 0.66 -15.42
C LEU A 271 -7.31 0.41 -16.89
N LEU A 272 -7.53 1.47 -17.64
CA LEU A 272 -7.74 1.42 -19.07
C LEU A 272 -6.58 2.13 -19.77
N PRO A 273 -5.90 1.45 -20.73
CA PRO A 273 -4.75 2.03 -21.42
C PRO A 273 -5.19 3.17 -22.35
N LEU A 274 -4.56 4.34 -22.22
CA LEU A 274 -4.78 5.46 -23.12
C LEU A 274 -3.55 5.72 -23.99
N CYS A 275 -3.77 5.65 -25.30
CA CYS A 275 -2.80 6.00 -26.34
C CYS A 275 -3.09 7.47 -26.76
N LEU A 276 -2.38 8.42 -26.19
CA LEU A 276 -2.58 9.85 -26.44
C LEU A 276 -1.74 10.37 -27.61
N MET A 277 -0.56 9.76 -27.79
CA MET A 277 0.44 10.20 -28.78
C MET A 277 0.62 9.21 -29.93
N SER A 278 0.25 7.94 -29.74
CA SER A 278 0.37 6.90 -30.77
C SER A 278 -0.76 5.86 -30.65
N ASP A 279 -1.14 5.24 -31.75
CA ASP A 279 -2.29 4.33 -31.78
C ASP A 279 -2.10 3.01 -31.03
N ASN A 280 -0.86 2.59 -30.79
CA ASN A 280 -0.59 1.22 -30.34
C ASN A 280 0.23 1.14 -29.04
N LYS A 281 0.78 2.26 -28.56
CA LYS A 281 1.54 2.30 -27.32
C LYS A 281 0.83 3.19 -26.31
N PRO A 282 0.35 2.64 -25.19
CA PRO A 282 -0.21 3.46 -24.13
C PRO A 282 0.83 4.40 -23.53
N ASP A 283 0.43 5.63 -23.34
CA ASP A 283 1.24 6.65 -22.67
C ASP A 283 0.93 6.67 -21.17
N VAL A 284 -0.33 6.48 -20.82
CA VAL A 284 -0.84 6.47 -19.44
C VAL A 284 -1.98 5.47 -19.31
N ALA A 285 -2.38 5.18 -18.08
CA ALA A 285 -3.61 4.48 -17.78
C ALA A 285 -4.60 5.42 -17.09
N ILE A 286 -5.87 5.46 -17.54
CA ILE A 286 -6.92 6.12 -16.78
C ILE A 286 -7.54 5.13 -15.79
N ALA A 287 -7.62 5.54 -14.53
CA ALA A 287 -8.31 4.78 -13.50
C ALA A 287 -9.79 5.14 -13.50
N VAL A 288 -10.65 4.14 -13.67
CA VAL A 288 -12.10 4.31 -13.67
C VAL A 288 -12.78 3.51 -12.57
N THR A 289 -13.77 4.11 -11.94
CA THR A 289 -14.59 3.48 -10.91
C THR A 289 -16.01 3.28 -11.46
N LYS A 290 -16.55 2.06 -11.34
CA LYS A 290 -17.94 1.79 -11.72
C LYS A 290 -18.90 2.45 -10.72
N LYS A 291 -19.84 3.23 -11.24
CA LYS A 291 -20.92 3.85 -10.45
C LYS A 291 -22.24 3.70 -11.21
N ASN A 292 -23.16 2.91 -10.66
CA ASN A 292 -24.43 2.62 -11.32
C ASN A 292 -24.22 2.17 -12.79
N ASN A 293 -24.71 2.97 -13.74
CA ASN A 293 -24.69 2.69 -15.16
C ASN A 293 -23.60 3.47 -15.92
N CYS A 294 -22.54 3.91 -15.25
CA CYS A 294 -21.40 4.58 -15.88
C CYS A 294 -20.09 4.25 -15.16
N TYR A 295 -18.99 4.55 -15.82
CA TYR A 295 -17.66 4.59 -15.21
C TYR A 295 -17.25 6.04 -15.03
N GLN A 296 -16.66 6.37 -13.87
CA GLN A 296 -16.10 7.69 -13.62
C GLN A 296 -14.58 7.62 -13.69
N GLY A 297 -14.00 8.40 -14.61
CA GLY A 297 -12.55 8.55 -14.79
C GLY A 297 -12.06 9.86 -14.18
N HIS A 298 -11.25 9.77 -13.12
CA HIS A 298 -10.78 10.95 -12.39
C HIS A 298 -9.28 11.18 -12.51
N THR A 299 -8.50 10.14 -12.77
CA THR A 299 -7.04 10.19 -12.63
C THR A 299 -6.36 9.41 -13.71
N CYS A 300 -5.30 10.01 -14.28
CA CYS A 300 -4.34 9.30 -15.12
C CYS A 300 -3.11 8.89 -14.29
N LEU A 301 -2.64 7.67 -14.50
CA LEU A 301 -1.47 7.09 -13.87
C LEU A 301 -0.39 6.85 -14.92
N THR A 302 0.88 7.02 -14.56
CA THR A 302 1.96 6.48 -15.37
C THR A 302 1.87 4.95 -15.42
N LEU A 303 2.49 4.31 -16.40
CA LEU A 303 2.45 2.84 -16.51
C LEU A 303 3.10 2.16 -15.29
N ASP A 304 4.17 2.75 -14.75
CA ASP A 304 4.81 2.27 -13.52
C ASP A 304 3.86 2.30 -12.30
N MET A 305 3.13 3.41 -12.14
CA MET A 305 2.12 3.53 -11.06
C MET A 305 0.97 2.56 -11.26
N ALA A 306 0.52 2.41 -12.51
CA ALA A 306 -0.55 1.48 -12.88
C ALA A 306 -0.14 0.03 -12.56
N TYR A 307 1.08 -0.37 -12.91
CA TYR A 307 1.63 -1.68 -12.57
C TYR A 307 1.67 -1.91 -11.06
N ASN A 308 2.23 -0.96 -10.32
CA ASN A 308 2.35 -1.05 -8.86
C ASN A 308 0.98 -1.25 -8.17
N ASN A 309 -0.05 -0.56 -8.62
CA ASN A 309 -1.39 -0.68 -8.06
C ASN A 309 -2.10 -1.97 -8.49
N ALA A 310 -1.97 -2.37 -9.75
CA ALA A 310 -2.56 -3.61 -10.27
C ALA A 310 -1.96 -4.84 -9.60
N ARG A 311 -0.66 -4.79 -9.27
CA ARG A 311 0.07 -5.89 -8.66
C ARG A 311 -0.50 -6.31 -7.30
N LEU A 312 -1.24 -5.45 -6.63
CA LEU A 312 -1.92 -5.80 -5.37
C LEU A 312 -2.94 -6.93 -5.55
N ILE A 313 -3.65 -6.95 -6.67
CA ILE A 313 -4.65 -7.98 -6.96
C ILE A 313 -4.01 -9.21 -7.59
N ALA A 314 -3.23 -9.00 -8.64
CA ALA A 314 -2.57 -10.06 -9.39
C ALA A 314 -1.34 -9.51 -10.15
N LYS A 315 -0.41 -10.41 -10.50
CA LYS A 315 0.69 -10.07 -11.39
C LYS A 315 0.13 -9.71 -12.77
N PRO A 316 0.34 -8.47 -13.27
CA PRO A 316 -0.09 -8.11 -14.60
C PRO A 316 0.74 -8.84 -15.66
N GLU A 317 0.09 -9.60 -16.52
CA GLU A 317 0.74 -10.40 -17.59
C GLU A 317 0.43 -9.89 -19.00
N TYR A 318 -0.03 -8.64 -19.11
CA TYR A 318 -0.44 -8.08 -20.38
C TYR A 318 0.62 -7.18 -20.99
N ASN A 319 0.75 -7.26 -22.32
CA ASN A 319 1.76 -6.57 -23.13
C ASN A 319 1.86 -5.06 -22.91
N TRP A 320 0.80 -4.39 -22.47
CA TRP A 320 0.85 -2.96 -22.23
C TRP A 320 1.22 -2.57 -20.78
N LEU A 321 1.11 -3.52 -19.83
CA LEU A 321 1.44 -3.33 -18.42
C LEU A 321 2.43 -4.37 -17.88
N SER A 322 2.98 -5.23 -18.73
CA SER A 322 4.09 -6.11 -18.34
C SER A 322 5.40 -5.32 -18.29
N GLN A 323 6.25 -5.67 -17.33
CA GLN A 323 7.65 -5.18 -17.26
C GLN A 323 8.59 -6.08 -18.05
#